data_6f0aba20e675c6aaaf670f7aa648b872
#
_entry.id   6f0aba20e675c6aaaf670f7aa648b872
#
_cell.length_a   1.000
_cell.length_b   1.000
_cell.length_c   1.000
_cell.angle_alpha   90.00
_cell.angle_beta   90.00
_cell.angle_gamma   90.00
#
_symmetry.space_group_name_H-M   'P 1'
#
loop_
_entity.id
_entity.type
_entity.pdbx_description
1 polymer ?
#
loop_
_entity_poly.entity_id
_entity_poly.type
_entity_poly.pdbx_seq_one_letter_code
_entity_poly.pdbx_strand_id
1 'polypeptide(L)'
;PYALVSDSFQNWRGMRESGGRRIKRSLNIDMTTVHFCTPQQLKNFEKRGWLEGFERTGKEEVNLHVFRHYLERYLRHHPRVNTSLTLMVLQLQPTPQGLPIELYFFSANKDWIPYERLQAEVFDHVLAVLPQFGLKVFQSPTGTDILALSKQ
;
A
#
# COMPACT_ATOMS: atom_id res chain seq x y z
N PRO A 1 26.69 -21.26 -16.63
CA PRO A 1 26.21 -21.68 -15.33
C PRO A 1 26.59 -20.72 -14.21
N TYR A 2 27.78 -20.16 -14.29
CA TYR A 2 28.21 -19.23 -13.24
C TYR A 2 27.38 -17.96 -13.21
N ALA A 3 27.05 -17.41 -14.36
CA ALA A 3 26.21 -16.23 -14.45
C ALA A 3 24.79 -16.49 -13.93
N LEU A 4 24.24 -17.66 -14.24
CA LEU A 4 22.93 -18.07 -13.76
C LEU A 4 22.91 -18.21 -12.23
N VAL A 5 23.94 -18.81 -11.69
CA VAL A 5 24.06 -18.96 -10.23
C VAL A 5 24.19 -17.59 -9.58
N SER A 6 24.94 -16.69 -10.21
CA SER A 6 25.12 -15.33 -9.71
C SER A 6 23.81 -14.57 -9.66
N ASP A 7 23.00 -14.64 -10.73
CA ASP A 7 21.72 -13.95 -10.78
C ASP A 7 20.73 -14.50 -9.75
N SER A 8 20.63 -15.82 -9.66
CA SER A 8 19.79 -16.47 -8.65
C SER A 8 20.26 -16.10 -7.25
N PHE A 9 21.55 -16.06 -7.04
CA PHE A 9 22.14 -15.70 -5.76
C PHE A 9 21.80 -14.27 -5.38
N GLN A 10 21.85 -13.33 -6.33
CA GLN A 10 21.52 -11.94 -6.07
C GLN A 10 20.05 -11.76 -5.67
N ASN A 11 19.11 -12.40 -6.36
CA ASN A 11 17.71 -12.36 -6.01
C ASN A 11 17.46 -12.96 -4.62
N TRP A 12 18.08 -14.09 -4.37
CA TRP A 12 17.97 -14.76 -3.09
C TRP A 12 18.57 -13.92 -1.95
N ARG A 13 19.67 -13.27 -2.24
CA ARG A 13 20.38 -12.42 -1.31
C ARG A 13 19.51 -11.20 -0.91
N GLY A 14 18.86 -10.57 -1.87
CA GLY A 14 17.95 -9.46 -1.61
C GLY A 14 16.81 -9.85 -0.70
N MET A 15 16.43 -11.12 -0.70
CA MET A 15 15.34 -11.61 0.14
C MET A 15 15.79 -12.08 1.53
N ARG A 16 17.04 -12.52 1.70
CA ARG A 16 17.47 -13.22 2.91
C ARG A 16 18.69 -12.62 3.59
N GLU A 17 19.66 -12.15 2.84
CA GLU A 17 20.94 -11.73 3.40
C GLU A 17 21.03 -10.28 3.81
N SER A 18 20.12 -9.46 3.33
CA SER A 18 20.20 -8.02 3.51
C SER A 18 19.59 -7.51 4.81
N GLY A 19 19.41 -8.39 5.80
CA GLY A 19 18.93 -7.98 7.10
C GLY A 19 17.43 -7.78 7.20
N GLY A 20 16.66 -8.45 6.33
CA GLY A 20 15.21 -8.33 6.36
C GLY A 20 14.51 -9.51 5.73
N ARG A 21 13.23 -9.65 6.02
CA ARG A 21 12.37 -10.65 5.42
C ARG A 21 11.31 -9.94 4.59
N ARG A 22 11.14 -10.37 3.35
CA ARG A 22 10.27 -9.72 2.37
C ARG A 22 8.80 -9.82 2.75
N ILE A 23 8.11 -8.69 2.64
CA ILE A 23 6.66 -8.61 2.69
C ILE A 23 6.19 -8.12 1.32
N LYS A 24 5.33 -8.92 0.72
CA LYS A 24 4.76 -8.63 -0.60
C LYS A 24 3.28 -8.96 -0.51
N ARG A 25 2.48 -7.97 -0.14
CA ARG A 25 1.03 -8.16 0.06
C ARG A 25 0.27 -7.02 -0.59
N SER A 26 -0.91 -7.34 -1.09
CA SER A 26 -1.76 -6.35 -1.72
C SER A 26 -3.13 -6.30 -1.06
N LEU A 27 -3.80 -5.17 -1.26
CA LEU A 27 -5.22 -5.03 -0.99
C LEU A 27 -5.88 -4.54 -2.28
N ASN A 28 -7.12 -4.91 -2.49
CA ASN A 28 -7.85 -4.55 -3.69
C ASN A 28 -8.72 -3.32 -3.41
N ILE A 29 -8.50 -2.26 -4.17
CA ILE A 29 -9.24 -1.01 -4.04
C ILE A 29 -10.44 -1.05 -4.98
N ASP A 30 -11.59 -0.61 -4.48
CA ASP A 30 -12.77 -0.37 -5.31
C ASP A 30 -12.47 0.80 -6.26
N MET A 31 -12.34 0.50 -7.55
CA MET A 31 -11.94 1.48 -8.55
C MET A 31 -12.93 2.64 -8.68
N THR A 32 -14.19 2.44 -8.30
CA THR A 32 -15.19 3.52 -8.35
C THR A 32 -14.93 4.61 -7.33
N THR A 33 -14.07 4.34 -6.36
CA THR A 33 -13.70 5.31 -5.33
C THR A 33 -12.46 6.13 -5.69
N VAL A 34 -11.78 5.79 -6.77
CA VAL A 34 -10.62 6.56 -7.27
C VAL A 34 -11.16 7.82 -7.96
N HIS A 35 -10.70 8.97 -7.51
CA HIS A 35 -11.18 10.25 -8.07
C HIS A 35 -10.14 11.34 -7.87
N PHE A 36 -10.34 12.46 -8.54
CA PHE A 36 -9.52 13.65 -8.31
C PHE A 36 -9.87 14.26 -6.95
N CYS A 37 -8.86 14.62 -6.19
CA CYS A 37 -9.05 15.24 -4.89
C CYS A 37 -9.78 16.58 -5.01
N THR A 38 -10.71 16.82 -4.11
CA THR A 38 -11.32 18.14 -3.98
C THR A 38 -10.32 19.10 -3.32
N PRO A 39 -10.49 20.44 -3.51
CA PRO A 39 -9.64 21.39 -2.81
C PRO A 39 -9.66 21.21 -1.29
N GLN A 40 -10.80 20.81 -0.75
CA GLN A 40 -10.93 20.57 0.69
C GLN A 40 -10.13 19.34 1.13
N GLN A 41 -10.16 18.28 0.35
CA GLN A 41 -9.34 17.10 0.62
C GLN A 41 -7.85 17.45 0.63
N LEU A 42 -7.41 18.21 -0.38
CA LEU A 42 -6.01 18.63 -0.45
C LEU A 42 -5.60 19.48 0.74
N LYS A 43 -6.45 20.41 1.17
CA LYS A 43 -6.18 21.20 2.36
C LYS A 43 -6.06 20.35 3.61
N ASN A 44 -6.93 19.36 3.75
CA ASN A 44 -6.90 18.44 4.88
C ASN A 44 -5.62 17.61 4.88
N PHE A 45 -5.22 17.10 3.72
CA PHE A 45 -3.98 16.33 3.59
C PHE A 45 -2.76 17.18 3.90
N GLU A 46 -2.73 18.41 3.41
CA GLU A 46 -1.65 19.36 3.70
C GLU A 46 -1.55 19.65 5.19
N LYS A 47 -2.69 19.91 5.82
CA LYS A 47 -2.76 20.17 7.26
C LYS A 47 -2.22 19.00 8.08
N ARG A 48 -2.44 17.76 7.62
CA ARG A 48 -1.96 16.56 8.29
C ARG A 48 -0.51 16.22 7.96
N GLY A 49 0.12 16.98 7.07
CA GLY A 49 1.49 16.70 6.62
C GLY A 49 1.61 15.57 5.63
N TRP A 50 0.51 15.11 5.06
CA TRP A 50 0.49 13.96 4.16
C TRP A 50 0.96 14.28 2.74
N LEU A 51 1.09 15.55 2.41
CA LEU A 51 1.61 16.01 1.11
C LEU A 51 3.10 16.37 1.17
N GLU A 52 3.73 16.21 2.31
CA GLU A 52 5.15 16.50 2.43
C GLU A 52 5.96 15.58 1.51
N GLY A 53 6.81 16.18 0.66
CA GLY A 53 7.58 15.43 -0.31
C GLY A 53 6.79 14.94 -1.52
N PHE A 54 5.50 15.24 -1.59
CA PHE A 54 4.66 14.82 -2.71
C PHE A 54 4.89 15.74 -3.91
N GLU A 55 5.17 15.14 -5.06
CA GLU A 55 5.34 15.89 -6.30
C GLU A 55 3.98 16.15 -6.94
N ARG A 56 3.54 17.40 -6.88
CA ARG A 56 2.27 17.79 -7.46
C ARG A 56 2.34 17.75 -8.98
N THR A 57 1.25 17.26 -9.59
CA THR A 57 1.14 17.21 -11.05
C THR A 57 0.83 18.58 -11.67
N GLY A 58 0.47 19.55 -10.82
CA GLY A 58 0.26 20.93 -11.24
C GLY A 58 -1.18 21.37 -11.35
N LYS A 59 -2.12 20.47 -11.57
CA LYS A 59 -3.55 20.82 -11.70
C LYS A 59 -4.40 20.04 -10.73
N GLU A 60 -4.60 18.77 -10.99
CA GLU A 60 -5.46 17.92 -10.18
C GLU A 60 -4.67 16.73 -9.68
N GLU A 61 -4.93 16.34 -8.45
CA GLU A 61 -4.26 15.21 -7.83
C GLU A 61 -5.26 14.08 -7.62
N VAL A 62 -4.86 12.85 -7.96
CA VAL A 62 -5.69 11.67 -7.76
C VAL A 62 -5.53 11.19 -6.32
N ASN A 63 -6.65 10.91 -5.65
CA ASN A 63 -6.62 10.45 -4.26
C ASN A 63 -5.78 9.19 -4.06
N LEU A 64 -5.81 8.27 -5.01
CA LEU A 64 -5.01 7.04 -4.96
C LEU A 64 -3.51 7.33 -5.02
N HIS A 65 -3.11 8.33 -5.81
CA HIS A 65 -1.70 8.76 -5.90
C HIS A 65 -1.22 9.31 -4.56
N VAL A 66 -2.02 10.17 -3.93
CA VAL A 66 -1.70 10.69 -2.60
C VAL A 66 -1.63 9.56 -1.58
N PHE A 67 -2.53 8.60 -1.67
CA PHE A 67 -2.55 7.44 -0.79
C PHE A 67 -1.27 6.61 -0.93
N ARG A 68 -0.82 6.32 -2.15
CA ARG A 68 0.42 5.57 -2.35
C ARG A 68 1.63 6.31 -1.76
N HIS A 69 1.68 7.62 -1.96
CA HIS A 69 2.74 8.46 -1.38
C HIS A 69 2.71 8.38 0.14
N TYR A 70 1.53 8.51 0.73
CA TYR A 70 1.34 8.40 2.17
C TYR A 70 1.87 7.06 2.70
N LEU A 71 1.51 5.96 2.03
CA LEU A 71 1.91 4.63 2.47
C LEU A 71 3.42 4.44 2.40
N GLU A 72 4.07 4.92 1.34
CA GLU A 72 5.53 4.83 1.25
C GLU A 72 6.20 5.58 2.40
N ARG A 73 5.72 6.77 2.71
CA ARG A 73 6.25 7.54 3.83
C ARG A 73 5.99 6.86 5.16
N TYR A 74 4.80 6.31 5.35
CA TYR A 74 4.47 5.56 6.55
C TYR A 74 5.45 4.40 6.76
N LEU A 75 5.71 3.64 5.71
CA LEU A 75 6.64 2.51 5.78
C LEU A 75 8.08 2.98 6.04
N ARG A 76 8.52 4.07 5.40
CA ARG A 76 9.87 4.60 5.60
C ARG A 76 10.12 5.09 7.01
N HIS A 77 9.09 5.53 7.69
CA HIS A 77 9.20 6.01 9.07
C HIS A 77 8.87 4.96 10.11
N HIS A 78 8.51 3.74 9.68
CA HIS A 78 8.16 2.68 10.61
C HIS A 78 9.44 2.06 11.20
N PRO A 79 9.58 2.01 12.53
CA PRO A 79 10.84 1.58 13.15
C PRO A 79 11.18 0.10 12.92
N ARG A 80 10.19 -0.73 12.56
CA ARG A 80 10.41 -2.16 12.32
C ARG A 80 10.52 -2.52 10.85
N VAL A 81 10.56 -1.54 9.97
CA VAL A 81 10.78 -1.72 8.53
C VAL A 81 12.24 -1.40 8.22
N ASN A 82 12.87 -2.27 7.44
CA ASN A 82 14.25 -2.04 7.00
C ASN A 82 14.23 -1.15 5.75
N THR A 83 14.49 0.14 5.94
CA THR A 83 14.41 1.13 4.86
C THR A 83 15.66 1.16 3.98
N SER A 84 16.69 0.39 4.31
CA SER A 84 17.86 0.27 3.43
C SER A 84 17.61 -0.69 2.28
N LEU A 85 16.54 -1.48 2.34
CA LEU A 85 16.14 -2.41 1.29
C LEU A 85 15.04 -1.80 0.43
N THR A 86 14.72 -2.46 -0.67
CA THR A 86 13.68 -2.00 -1.58
C THR A 86 12.38 -1.79 -0.84
N LEU A 87 11.78 -0.62 -1.05
CA LEU A 87 10.51 -0.25 -0.46
C LEU A 87 9.71 0.49 -1.50
N MET A 88 8.52 -0.02 -1.82
CA MET A 88 7.65 0.65 -2.77
C MET A 88 6.20 0.24 -2.54
N VAL A 89 5.30 1.13 -2.91
CA VAL A 89 3.87 0.86 -2.99
C VAL A 89 3.50 0.97 -4.45
N LEU A 90 3.10 -0.14 -5.07
CA LEU A 90 2.86 -0.18 -6.50
C LEU A 90 1.44 -0.55 -6.82
N GLN A 91 1.02 -0.12 -8.00
CA GLN A 91 -0.29 -0.40 -8.54
C GLN A 91 -0.17 -1.51 -9.57
N LEU A 92 -0.90 -2.59 -9.36
CA LEU A 92 -0.93 -3.71 -10.28
C LEU A 92 -2.06 -3.53 -11.29
N GLN A 93 -2.20 -4.51 -12.17
CA GLN A 93 -3.21 -4.48 -13.21
C GLN A 93 -4.61 -4.63 -12.61
N PRO A 94 -5.59 -3.86 -13.05
CA PRO A 94 -6.97 -4.00 -12.59
C PRO A 94 -7.52 -5.41 -12.81
N THR A 95 -8.33 -5.88 -11.87
CA THR A 95 -8.97 -7.19 -11.90
C THR A 95 -10.49 -7.03 -11.72
N PRO A 96 -11.27 -8.09 -11.98
CA PRO A 96 -12.70 -8.06 -11.65
C PRO A 96 -12.99 -7.86 -10.16
N GLN A 97 -12.00 -8.10 -9.30
CA GLN A 97 -12.11 -7.91 -7.85
C GLN A 97 -11.46 -6.61 -7.39
N GLY A 98 -11.31 -5.63 -8.29
CA GLY A 98 -10.76 -4.32 -7.93
C GLY A 98 -9.33 -4.12 -8.40
N LEU A 99 -8.75 -3.03 -7.93
CA LEU A 99 -7.39 -2.61 -8.30
C LEU A 99 -6.43 -2.97 -7.19
N PRO A 100 -5.51 -3.94 -7.42
CA PRO A 100 -4.54 -4.30 -6.39
C PRO A 100 -3.51 -3.19 -6.18
N ILE A 101 -3.33 -2.80 -4.94
CA ILE A 101 -2.23 -1.95 -4.50
C ILE A 101 -1.33 -2.83 -3.66
N GLU A 102 -0.10 -3.01 -4.09
CA GLU A 102 0.84 -3.91 -3.44
C GLU A 102 1.85 -3.14 -2.60
N LEU A 103 2.01 -3.58 -1.36
CA LEU A 103 3.07 -3.08 -0.50
C LEU A 103 4.24 -4.06 -0.57
N TYR A 104 5.37 -3.55 -1.02
CA TYR A 104 6.61 -4.33 -1.16
C TYR A 104 7.67 -3.71 -0.27
N PHE A 105 8.05 -4.43 0.77
CA PHE A 105 9.03 -3.92 1.73
C PHE A 105 9.62 -5.07 2.55
N PHE A 106 10.58 -4.77 3.41
CA PHE A 106 11.27 -5.77 4.22
C PHE A 106 11.16 -5.43 5.69
N SER A 107 10.93 -6.45 6.52
CA SER A 107 10.99 -6.30 7.97
C SER A 107 12.43 -6.14 8.43
N ALA A 108 12.64 -5.42 9.52
CA ALA A 108 13.96 -5.34 10.14
C ALA A 108 14.31 -6.62 10.91
N ASN A 109 13.30 -7.29 11.46
CA ASN A 109 13.44 -8.54 12.18
C ASN A 109 12.98 -9.70 11.30
N LYS A 110 13.82 -10.74 11.17
CA LYS A 110 13.52 -11.90 10.33
C LYS A 110 12.72 -12.97 11.06
N ASP A 111 12.61 -12.91 12.35
CA ASP A 111 11.90 -13.91 13.14
C ASP A 111 10.42 -13.93 12.76
N TRP A 112 9.84 -15.10 12.77
CA TRP A 112 8.48 -15.32 12.25
C TRP A 112 7.42 -14.52 13.00
N ILE A 113 7.41 -14.59 14.32
CA ILE A 113 6.37 -13.91 15.11
C ILE A 113 6.43 -12.38 14.92
N PRO A 114 7.58 -11.72 15.08
CA PRO A 114 7.66 -10.29 14.78
C PRO A 114 7.30 -9.94 13.33
N TYR A 115 7.66 -10.80 12.39
CA TYR A 115 7.34 -10.63 10.97
C TYR A 115 5.82 -10.62 10.75
N GLU A 116 5.10 -11.58 11.33
CA GLU A 116 3.65 -11.64 11.19
C GLU A 116 2.96 -10.47 11.90
N ARG A 117 3.47 -10.09 13.07
CA ARG A 117 2.92 -8.94 13.81
C ARG A 117 3.13 -7.62 13.07
N LEU A 118 4.27 -7.46 12.43
CA LEU A 118 4.52 -6.27 11.60
C LEU A 118 3.54 -6.19 10.45
N GLN A 119 3.31 -7.30 9.75
CA GLN A 119 2.34 -7.33 8.65
C GLN A 119 0.95 -6.95 9.13
N ALA A 120 0.50 -7.53 10.23
CA ALA A 120 -0.82 -7.24 10.78
C ALA A 120 -0.94 -5.76 11.14
N GLU A 121 0.05 -5.21 11.82
CA GLU A 121 0.05 -3.80 12.21
C GLU A 121 -0.01 -2.86 11.01
N VAL A 122 0.80 -3.14 10.00
CA VAL A 122 0.82 -2.32 8.78
C VAL A 122 -0.53 -2.38 8.08
N PHE A 123 -1.08 -3.56 7.89
CA PHE A 123 -2.36 -3.70 7.18
C PHE A 123 -3.55 -3.21 8.00
N ASP A 124 -3.50 -3.31 9.32
CA ASP A 124 -4.50 -2.65 10.17
C ASP A 124 -4.49 -1.14 9.94
N HIS A 125 -3.32 -0.55 9.91
CA HIS A 125 -3.17 0.89 9.67
C HIS A 125 -3.65 1.28 8.28
N VAL A 126 -3.26 0.52 7.27
CA VAL A 126 -3.66 0.76 5.87
C VAL A 126 -5.18 0.76 5.75
N LEU A 127 -5.84 -0.25 6.29
CA LEU A 127 -7.28 -0.36 6.23
C LEU A 127 -7.99 0.76 7.01
N ALA A 128 -7.43 1.14 8.14
CA ALA A 128 -8.02 2.18 8.98
C ALA A 128 -7.89 3.57 8.36
N VAL A 129 -6.79 3.84 7.68
CA VAL A 129 -6.53 5.16 7.08
C VAL A 129 -7.18 5.32 5.70
N LEU A 130 -7.46 4.23 5.02
CA LEU A 130 -7.96 4.24 3.65
C LEU A 130 -9.17 5.16 3.44
N PRO A 131 -10.20 5.15 4.29
CA PRO A 131 -11.34 6.05 4.12
C PRO A 131 -10.99 7.54 4.18
N GLN A 132 -9.89 7.91 4.82
CA GLN A 132 -9.45 9.30 4.91
C GLN A 132 -9.09 9.85 3.52
N PHE A 133 -8.80 8.98 2.57
CA PHE A 133 -8.49 9.35 1.18
C PHE A 133 -9.71 9.21 0.27
N GLY A 134 -10.89 8.91 0.84
CA GLY A 134 -12.10 8.69 0.05
C GLY A 134 -12.09 7.37 -0.71
N LEU A 135 -11.24 6.44 -0.30
CA LEU A 135 -11.08 5.13 -0.94
C LEU A 135 -11.77 4.03 -0.13
N LYS A 136 -12.17 2.97 -0.83
CA LYS A 136 -12.74 1.78 -0.21
C LYS A 136 -12.06 0.53 -0.74
N VAL A 137 -12.00 -0.50 0.09
CA VAL A 137 -11.58 -1.83 -0.33
C VAL A 137 -12.71 -2.46 -1.14
N PHE A 138 -12.36 -3.14 -2.22
CA PHE A 138 -13.33 -3.94 -2.95
C PHE A 138 -13.79 -5.12 -2.10
N GLN A 139 -15.09 -5.33 -2.06
CA GLN A 139 -15.71 -6.51 -1.45
C GLN A 139 -16.86 -6.95 -2.33
N SER A 140 -17.02 -8.26 -2.48
CA SER A 140 -18.19 -8.78 -3.18
C SER A 140 -19.45 -8.45 -2.39
N PRO A 141 -20.58 -8.09 -3.05
CA PRO A 141 -21.81 -7.78 -2.32
C PRO A 141 -22.25 -8.94 -1.44
N THR A 142 -22.65 -8.61 -0.20
CA THR A 142 -23.25 -9.58 0.73
C THR A 142 -24.75 -9.70 0.45
N GLY A 143 -25.41 -10.70 1.06
CA GLY A 143 -26.85 -10.82 0.99
C GLY A 143 -27.57 -9.57 1.51
N THR A 144 -27.01 -8.93 2.54
CA THR A 144 -27.54 -7.69 3.09
C THR A 144 -27.45 -6.54 2.10
N ASP A 145 -26.32 -6.43 1.40
CA ASP A 145 -26.13 -5.38 0.38
C ASP A 145 -27.10 -5.54 -0.78
N ILE A 146 -27.35 -6.77 -1.20
CA ILE A 146 -28.29 -7.08 -2.28
C ILE A 146 -29.72 -6.70 -1.83
N LEU A 147 -30.10 -6.99 -0.61
CA LEU A 147 -31.40 -6.62 -0.07
C LEU A 147 -31.57 -5.10 -0.02
N ALA A 148 -30.54 -4.37 0.35
CA ALA A 148 -30.58 -2.90 0.38
C ALA A 148 -30.82 -2.33 -1.01
N LEU A 149 -30.18 -2.90 -2.05
CA LEU A 149 -30.43 -2.50 -3.44
C LEU A 149 -31.85 -2.78 -3.89
N SER A 150 -32.41 -3.93 -3.52
CA SER A 150 -33.78 -4.30 -3.93
C SER A 150 -34.86 -3.42 -3.30
N LYS A 151 -34.53 -2.68 -2.22
CA LYS A 151 -35.48 -1.78 -1.56
C LYS A 151 -35.46 -0.36 -2.15
N GLN A 152 -34.54 -0.10 -3.04
CA GLN A 152 -34.49 1.16 -3.75
C GLN A 152 -35.36 1.10 -5.00
#